data_0db8ac3839b56bf849b8eb1186715871
#
_entry.id   0db8ac3839b56bf849b8eb1186715871
#
_cell.length_a   1.000
_cell.length_b   1.000
_cell.length_c   1.000
_cell.angle_alpha   90.00
_cell.angle_beta   90.00
_cell.angle_gamma   90.00
#
_symmetry.space_group_name_H-M   'P 1'
#
loop_
_entity.id
_entity.type
_entity.pdbx_description
1 polymer ?
#
loop_
_entity_poly.entity_id
_entity_poly.type
_entity_poly.pdbx_seq_one_letter_code
_entity_poly.pdbx_strand_id
1 'polypeptide(L)'
;MKSCEYVNTLNGLIYWLEDGAVMMRKDGVNIARQSSMTAETFFEMVGNDMMKLIEVEPKDKGMTMLQFTEFLSRIDKSATTATAQTAIQGGATHIAIDGNGDVFAFKMHPRHYLPKDDDANDYLGEWLRGSERYGHIARTVCFLGNTGREHTNWRELCYRIPCQ
;
A
#
# COMPACT_ATOMS: atom_id res chain seq x y z
N MET A 1 -3.63 -10.14 -18.58
CA MET A 1 -3.21 -9.63 -17.23
C MET A 1 -4.09 -8.45 -16.90
N LYS A 2 -4.69 -8.41 -15.70
CA LYS A 2 -5.57 -7.31 -15.23
C LYS A 2 -4.71 -6.17 -14.68
N SER A 3 -5.01 -4.91 -15.11
CA SER A 3 -4.39 -3.70 -14.54
C SER A 3 -5.00 -3.31 -13.19
N CYS A 4 -4.51 -2.23 -12.60
CA CYS A 4 -5.18 -1.56 -11.48
C CYS A 4 -6.59 -1.10 -11.89
N GLU A 5 -7.49 -0.98 -10.90
CA GLU A 5 -8.83 -0.44 -11.09
C GLU A 5 -8.84 1.07 -10.84
N TYR A 6 -9.63 1.79 -11.61
CA TYR A 6 -9.79 3.25 -11.52
C TYR A 6 -11.26 3.61 -11.47
N VAL A 7 -11.64 4.54 -10.61
CA VAL A 7 -12.99 5.13 -10.59
C VAL A 7 -13.04 6.35 -11.49
N ASN A 8 -13.97 6.37 -12.41
CA ASN A 8 -14.25 7.56 -13.23
C ASN A 8 -14.97 8.61 -12.38
N THR A 9 -14.39 9.80 -12.27
CA THR A 9 -14.89 10.89 -11.41
C THR A 9 -16.22 11.49 -11.90
N LEU A 10 -16.58 11.29 -13.17
CA LEU A 10 -17.78 11.84 -13.76
C LEU A 10 -19.00 10.93 -13.59
N ASN A 11 -18.83 9.61 -13.68
CA ASN A 11 -19.94 8.64 -13.67
C ASN A 11 -19.88 7.62 -12.53
N GLY A 12 -18.80 7.59 -11.73
CA GLY A 12 -18.63 6.69 -10.62
C GLY A 12 -18.44 5.21 -11.00
N LEU A 13 -18.29 4.89 -12.30
CA LEU A 13 -18.01 3.53 -12.73
C LEU A 13 -16.54 3.19 -12.55
N ILE A 14 -16.26 1.92 -12.29
CA ILE A 14 -14.91 1.38 -12.11
C ILE A 14 -14.44 0.80 -13.43
N TYR A 15 -13.24 1.16 -13.85
CA TYR A 15 -12.61 0.73 -15.09
C TYR A 15 -11.24 0.11 -14.84
N TRP A 16 -10.84 -0.85 -15.68
CA TRP A 16 -9.49 -1.44 -15.70
C TRP A 16 -9.20 -1.97 -17.10
N LEU A 17 -7.91 -2.21 -17.36
CA LEU A 17 -7.45 -2.92 -18.55
C LEU A 17 -7.29 -4.41 -18.22
N GLU A 18 -7.83 -5.26 -19.08
CA GLU A 18 -7.66 -6.71 -18.99
C GLU A 18 -7.45 -7.26 -20.40
N ASP A 19 -6.26 -7.84 -20.62
CA ASP A 19 -5.86 -8.42 -21.92
C ASP A 19 -6.07 -7.49 -23.13
N GLY A 20 -5.78 -6.18 -22.92
CA GLY A 20 -5.89 -5.14 -23.95
C GLY A 20 -7.29 -4.53 -24.12
N ALA A 21 -8.29 -5.04 -23.44
CA ALA A 21 -9.64 -4.49 -23.45
C ALA A 21 -9.90 -3.64 -22.20
N VAL A 22 -10.64 -2.54 -22.33
CA VAL A 22 -11.12 -1.77 -21.19
C VAL A 22 -12.37 -2.43 -20.64
N MET A 23 -12.29 -2.88 -19.41
CA MET A 23 -13.41 -3.47 -18.66
C MET A 23 -14.01 -2.43 -17.74
N MET A 24 -15.30 -2.59 -17.40
CA MET A 24 -15.99 -1.74 -16.46
C MET A 24 -16.98 -2.50 -15.59
N ARG A 25 -17.24 -1.96 -14.40
CA ARG A 25 -18.33 -2.40 -13.50
C ARG A 25 -18.87 -1.23 -12.70
N LYS A 26 -20.06 -1.39 -12.16
CA LYS A 26 -20.59 -0.48 -11.14
C LYS A 26 -19.97 -0.82 -9.78
N ASP A 27 -19.71 0.20 -8.96
CA ASP A 27 -19.26 -0.02 -7.60
C ASP A 27 -20.23 -0.89 -6.80
N GLY A 28 -19.69 -1.80 -5.98
CA GLY A 28 -20.48 -2.79 -5.23
C GLY A 28 -21.10 -3.92 -6.08
N VAL A 29 -20.88 -3.96 -7.40
CA VAL A 29 -21.39 -4.99 -8.30
C VAL A 29 -20.25 -5.82 -8.88
N ASN A 30 -20.29 -7.14 -8.69
CA ASN A 30 -19.24 -8.05 -9.18
C ASN A 30 -19.37 -8.44 -10.66
N ILE A 31 -20.36 -7.90 -11.38
CA ILE A 31 -20.55 -8.19 -12.78
C ILE A 31 -19.78 -7.17 -13.61
N ALA A 32 -18.72 -7.63 -14.26
CA ALA A 32 -17.92 -6.86 -15.19
C ALA A 32 -18.45 -7.01 -16.63
N ARG A 33 -18.29 -5.96 -17.42
CA ARG A 33 -18.55 -5.99 -18.87
C ARG A 33 -17.47 -5.19 -19.60
N GLN A 34 -17.26 -5.52 -20.86
CA GLN A 34 -16.36 -4.73 -21.69
C GLN A 34 -16.96 -3.35 -21.97
N SER A 35 -16.13 -2.31 -21.84
CA SER A 35 -16.47 -0.93 -22.19
C SER A 35 -16.28 -0.72 -23.70
N SER A 36 -17.00 0.24 -24.27
CA SER A 36 -16.73 0.76 -25.62
C SER A 36 -15.52 1.70 -25.65
N MET A 37 -14.94 2.04 -24.49
CA MET A 37 -13.76 2.90 -24.38
C MET A 37 -12.53 2.17 -24.92
N THR A 38 -11.71 2.86 -25.72
CA THR A 38 -10.42 2.34 -26.16
C THR A 38 -9.37 2.44 -25.04
N ALA A 39 -8.32 1.63 -25.11
CA ALA A 39 -7.20 1.72 -24.17
C ALA A 39 -6.54 3.12 -24.20
N GLU A 40 -6.42 3.73 -25.38
CA GLU A 40 -5.87 5.08 -25.54
C GLU A 40 -6.70 6.12 -24.79
N THR A 41 -8.02 6.15 -25.00
CA THR A 41 -8.92 7.03 -24.25
C THR A 41 -8.87 6.79 -22.75
N PHE A 42 -8.77 5.52 -22.33
CA PHE A 42 -8.62 5.19 -20.92
C PHE A 42 -7.36 5.83 -20.31
N PHE A 43 -6.20 5.72 -20.97
CA PHE A 43 -4.96 6.32 -20.49
C PHE A 43 -4.99 7.85 -20.53
N GLU A 44 -5.62 8.45 -21.53
CA GLU A 44 -5.84 9.91 -21.57
C GLU A 44 -6.66 10.39 -20.36
N MET A 45 -7.73 9.66 -20.00
CA MET A 45 -8.57 10.02 -18.87
C MET A 45 -7.83 9.84 -17.53
N VAL A 46 -6.96 8.85 -17.41
CA VAL A 46 -6.06 8.69 -16.25
C VAL A 46 -5.08 9.86 -16.17
N GLY A 47 -4.46 10.24 -17.29
CA GLY A 47 -3.51 11.33 -17.35
C GLY A 47 -4.12 12.72 -17.05
N ASN A 48 -5.41 12.89 -17.31
CA ASN A 48 -6.17 14.12 -17.07
C ASN A 48 -6.94 14.13 -15.73
N ASP A 49 -6.61 13.26 -14.79
CA ASP A 49 -7.27 13.12 -13.48
C ASP A 49 -8.79 12.85 -13.53
N MET A 50 -9.31 12.49 -14.71
CA MET A 50 -10.71 12.10 -14.87
C MET A 50 -10.99 10.69 -14.35
N MET A 51 -9.94 9.90 -14.14
CA MET A 51 -9.97 8.60 -13.49
C MET A 51 -9.01 8.59 -12.30
N LYS A 52 -9.54 8.23 -11.14
CA LYS A 52 -8.75 8.08 -9.92
C LYS A 52 -8.46 6.61 -9.65
N LEU A 53 -7.22 6.30 -9.40
CA LEU A 53 -6.82 4.95 -8.98
C LEU A 53 -7.65 4.53 -7.75
N ILE A 54 -8.35 3.39 -7.88
CA ILE A 54 -8.91 2.73 -6.71
C ILE A 54 -7.76 2.01 -6.04
N GLU A 55 -7.31 2.58 -4.94
CA GLU A 55 -6.43 1.87 -4.05
C GLU A 55 -7.24 0.70 -3.47
N VAL A 56 -7.04 -0.50 -4.03
CA VAL A 56 -7.50 -1.72 -3.36
C VAL A 56 -6.70 -1.75 -2.07
N GLU A 57 -7.34 -1.43 -0.95
CA GLU A 57 -6.72 -1.70 0.33
C GLU A 57 -6.31 -3.18 0.29
N PRO A 58 -5.00 -3.48 0.36
CA PRO A 58 -4.57 -4.86 0.38
C PRO A 58 -5.33 -5.50 1.52
N LYS A 59 -5.96 -6.66 1.28
CA LYS A 59 -6.69 -7.38 2.32
C LYS A 59 -5.75 -7.51 3.50
N ASP A 60 -6.00 -6.73 4.54
CA ASP A 60 -5.16 -6.65 5.72
C ASP A 60 -4.92 -8.05 6.24
N LYS A 61 -3.71 -8.55 6.04
CA LYS A 61 -3.27 -9.80 6.65
C LYS A 61 -3.13 -9.48 8.14
N GLY A 62 -4.17 -9.80 8.92
CA GLY A 62 -4.14 -9.61 10.38
C GLY A 62 -3.10 -10.51 11.03
N MET A 63 -2.36 -9.97 11.98
CA MET A 63 -1.51 -10.73 12.90
C MET A 63 -2.19 -10.84 14.26
N THR A 64 -2.08 -12.00 14.91
CA THR A 64 -2.35 -12.11 16.34
C THR A 64 -1.21 -11.45 17.14
N MET A 65 -1.45 -11.15 18.41
CA MET A 65 -0.41 -10.61 19.30
C MET A 65 0.80 -11.55 19.39
N LEU A 66 0.56 -12.86 19.44
CA LEU A 66 1.63 -13.86 19.48
C LEU A 66 2.48 -13.79 18.20
N GLN A 67 1.84 -13.79 17.03
CA GLN A 67 2.53 -13.69 15.74
C GLN A 67 3.33 -12.39 15.63
N PHE A 68 2.77 -11.28 16.10
CA PHE A 68 3.47 -9.99 16.08
C PHE A 68 4.70 -10.02 16.99
N THR A 69 4.57 -10.55 18.20
CA THR A 69 5.70 -10.67 19.14
C THR A 69 6.79 -11.62 18.61
N GLU A 70 6.40 -12.76 18.06
CA GLU A 70 7.32 -13.70 17.42
C GLU A 70 8.03 -13.07 16.20
N PHE A 71 7.31 -12.33 15.36
CA PHE A 71 7.92 -11.61 14.24
C PHE A 71 8.99 -10.64 14.74
N LEU A 72 8.66 -9.81 15.74
CA LEU A 72 9.61 -8.85 16.31
C LEU A 72 10.81 -9.49 17.04
N SER A 73 10.69 -10.74 17.45
CA SER A 73 11.83 -11.47 18.06
C SER A 73 12.86 -11.95 17.03
N ARG A 74 12.49 -11.97 15.75
CA ARG A 74 13.32 -12.48 14.64
C ARG A 74 14.00 -11.40 13.81
N ILE A 75 13.65 -10.13 14.01
CA ILE A 75 14.25 -9.01 13.28
C ILE A 75 15.42 -8.41 14.05
N ASP A 76 16.35 -7.79 13.31
CA ASP A 76 17.46 -7.04 13.90
C ASP A 76 16.95 -5.76 14.54
N LYS A 77 17.24 -5.56 15.80
CA LYS A 77 16.85 -4.41 16.61
C LYS A 77 18.04 -3.52 17.02
N SER A 78 19.20 -3.72 16.44
CA SER A 78 20.41 -2.96 16.81
C SER A 78 20.24 -1.44 16.70
N ALA A 79 19.36 -1.00 15.76
CA ALA A 79 19.08 0.42 15.50
C ALA A 79 17.83 0.97 16.21
N THR A 80 17.18 0.19 17.10
CA THR A 80 15.95 0.62 17.78
C THR A 80 15.77 -0.04 19.15
N THR A 81 15.14 0.69 20.06
CA THR A 81 14.67 0.17 21.35
C THR A 81 13.16 -0.08 21.37
N ALA A 82 12.49 0.14 20.23
CA ALA A 82 11.05 -0.01 20.13
C ALA A 82 10.61 -1.48 20.27
N THR A 83 9.50 -1.70 20.96
CA THR A 83 8.90 -2.99 21.22
C THR A 83 7.50 -3.06 20.63
N ALA A 84 6.88 -4.25 20.62
CA ALA A 84 5.47 -4.40 20.30
C ALA A 84 4.58 -3.48 21.16
N GLN A 85 4.90 -3.40 22.46
CA GLN A 85 4.17 -2.55 23.39
C GLN A 85 4.31 -1.08 23.05
N THR A 86 5.53 -0.61 22.70
CA THR A 86 5.77 0.77 22.28
C THR A 86 4.93 1.13 21.06
N ALA A 87 4.87 0.24 20.06
CA ALA A 87 4.06 0.44 18.86
C ALA A 87 2.57 0.55 19.19
N ILE A 88 2.04 -0.37 19.98
CA ILE A 88 0.61 -0.41 20.37
C ILE A 88 0.24 0.81 21.21
N GLN A 89 1.03 1.16 22.23
CA GLN A 89 0.81 2.34 23.05
C GLN A 89 0.88 3.65 22.25
N GLY A 90 1.71 3.67 21.19
CA GLY A 90 1.77 4.77 20.21
C GLY A 90 0.54 4.83 19.28
N GLY A 91 -0.39 3.89 19.37
CA GLY A 91 -1.60 3.80 18.56
C GLY A 91 -1.36 3.19 17.17
N ALA A 92 -0.34 2.34 17.03
CA ALA A 92 -0.14 1.62 15.79
C ALA A 92 -1.26 0.61 15.53
N THR A 93 -1.73 0.56 14.30
CA THR A 93 -2.71 -0.42 13.82
C THR A 93 -2.13 -1.33 12.75
N HIS A 94 -1.01 -0.93 12.15
CA HIS A 94 -0.35 -1.66 11.07
C HIS A 94 1.17 -1.66 11.25
N ILE A 95 1.81 -2.71 10.71
CA ILE A 95 3.24 -2.72 10.42
C ILE A 95 3.43 -2.92 8.93
N ALA A 96 4.48 -2.34 8.37
CA ALA A 96 4.88 -2.57 7.00
C ALA A 96 6.39 -2.73 6.89
N ILE A 97 6.81 -3.51 5.90
CA ILE A 97 8.21 -3.86 5.65
C ILE A 97 8.60 -3.24 4.31
N ASP A 98 9.61 -2.39 4.31
CA ASP A 98 10.17 -1.78 3.10
C ASP A 98 10.97 -2.79 2.25
N GLY A 99 11.27 -2.44 1.03
CA GLY A 99 12.07 -3.26 0.13
C GLY A 99 13.48 -3.57 0.67
N ASN A 100 14.07 -2.67 1.45
CA ASN A 100 15.35 -2.85 2.12
C ASN A 100 15.26 -3.68 3.43
N GLY A 101 14.07 -4.12 3.80
CA GLY A 101 13.82 -4.90 5.02
C GLY A 101 13.50 -4.09 6.27
N ASP A 102 13.46 -2.77 6.21
CA ASP A 102 13.10 -1.92 7.35
C ASP A 102 11.63 -2.12 7.72
N VAL A 103 11.37 -2.23 9.02
CA VAL A 103 10.04 -2.48 9.57
C VAL A 103 9.56 -1.27 10.35
N PHE A 104 8.42 -0.71 9.96
CA PHE A 104 7.80 0.43 10.61
C PHE A 104 6.40 0.13 11.10
N ALA A 105 6.03 0.74 12.23
CA ALA A 105 4.67 0.76 12.74
C ALA A 105 3.95 2.05 12.33
N PHE A 106 2.67 1.93 11.96
CA PHE A 106 1.83 3.02 11.45
C PHE A 106 0.49 3.08 12.18
N LYS A 107 -0.08 4.30 12.33
CA LYS A 107 -1.41 4.51 12.92
C LYS A 107 -2.55 4.08 12.01
N MET A 108 -2.31 3.96 10.72
CA MET A 108 -3.25 3.50 9.69
C MET A 108 -2.48 2.74 8.61
N HIS A 109 -3.19 2.09 7.71
CA HIS A 109 -2.58 1.44 6.54
C HIS A 109 -1.72 2.46 5.76
N PRO A 110 -0.40 2.25 5.63
CA PRO A 110 0.47 3.15 4.88
C PRO A 110 0.23 2.99 3.37
N ARG A 111 0.54 4.06 2.62
CA ARG A 111 0.55 4.02 1.15
C ARG A 111 1.95 3.70 0.64
N HIS A 112 2.03 3.19 -0.59
CA HIS A 112 3.31 3.04 -1.27
C HIS A 112 3.86 4.41 -1.64
N TYR A 113 5.15 4.62 -1.41
CA TYR A 113 5.85 5.75 -2.01
C TYR A 113 6.17 5.40 -3.46
N LEU A 114 5.72 6.22 -4.38
CA LEU A 114 6.09 6.15 -5.79
C LEU A 114 6.94 7.39 -6.09
N PRO A 115 8.24 7.23 -6.37
CA PRO A 115 9.08 8.37 -6.75
C PRO A 115 8.48 9.00 -8.01
N LYS A 116 8.41 10.31 -8.01
CA LYS A 116 8.16 11.09 -9.24
C LYS A 116 9.52 11.21 -9.91
N ASP A 117 9.63 10.74 -11.14
CA ASP A 117 10.79 10.91 -12.04
C ASP A 117 11.95 9.89 -11.88
N ASP A 118 12.69 9.76 -12.95
CA ASP A 118 13.87 9.03 -13.39
C ASP A 118 14.85 8.37 -12.40
N ASP A 119 14.76 8.57 -11.11
CA ASP A 119 15.59 7.93 -10.07
C ASP A 119 15.16 6.48 -9.77
N ALA A 120 14.31 5.90 -10.60
CA ALA A 120 13.70 4.58 -10.36
C ALA A 120 14.70 3.41 -10.33
N ASN A 121 15.95 3.61 -10.73
CA ASN A 121 16.96 2.53 -10.82
C ASN A 121 17.60 2.16 -9.48
N ASP A 122 17.56 3.04 -8.46
CA ASP A 122 18.14 2.77 -7.14
C ASP A 122 17.08 2.62 -6.04
N TYR A 123 15.79 2.53 -6.41
CA TYR A 123 14.71 2.58 -5.45
C TYR A 123 14.33 1.18 -4.94
N LEU A 124 14.71 0.89 -3.71
CA LEU A 124 14.44 -0.40 -3.02
C LEU A 124 12.97 -0.58 -2.58
N GLY A 125 12.11 0.40 -2.87
CA GLY A 125 10.70 0.36 -2.48
C GLY A 125 10.45 0.68 -1.01
N GLU A 126 9.74 1.79 -0.76
CA GLU A 126 9.42 2.24 0.58
C GLU A 126 7.92 2.45 0.76
N TRP A 127 7.45 2.22 1.99
CA TRP A 127 6.15 2.69 2.41
C TRP A 127 6.22 4.17 2.74
N LEU A 128 5.19 4.92 2.37
CA LEU A 128 5.14 6.37 2.60
C LEU A 128 5.10 6.68 4.10
N ARG A 129 6.20 7.22 4.59
CA ARG A 129 6.39 7.66 5.96
C ARG A 129 5.99 9.12 6.06
N GLY A 130 4.71 9.39 6.19
CA GLY A 130 4.12 10.71 6.39
C GLY A 130 4.99 11.93 6.12
N SER A 131 4.77 12.63 5.02
CA SER A 131 5.20 14.01 4.89
C SER A 131 3.96 14.87 4.65
N GLU A 132 3.92 16.04 5.27
CA GLU A 132 2.84 17.03 5.09
C GLU A 132 2.63 17.46 3.63
N ARG A 133 3.61 17.18 2.76
CA ARG A 133 3.58 17.53 1.33
C ARG A 133 2.51 16.80 0.52
N TYR A 134 1.99 15.67 0.99
CA TYR A 134 1.12 14.81 0.19
C TYR A 134 -0.29 14.59 0.76
N GLY A 135 -0.69 15.33 1.78
CA GLY A 135 -2.08 15.41 2.23
C GLY A 135 -2.67 14.13 2.87
N HIS A 136 -1.93 13.02 2.93
CA HIS A 136 -2.37 11.78 3.56
C HIS A 136 -1.25 11.19 4.40
N ILE A 137 -1.41 11.28 5.69
CA ILE A 137 -0.39 10.96 6.68
C ILE A 137 -0.75 9.63 7.32
N ALA A 138 -0.24 8.52 6.75
CA ALA A 138 0.00 7.36 7.58
C ALA A 138 1.07 7.78 8.60
N ARG A 139 0.67 8.17 9.81
CA ARG A 139 1.63 8.61 10.82
C ARG A 139 2.44 7.41 11.25
N THR A 140 3.73 7.41 10.90
CA THR A 140 4.70 6.47 11.45
C THR A 140 4.71 6.64 12.97
N VAL A 141 4.57 5.53 13.68
CA VAL A 141 4.63 5.50 15.14
C VAL A 141 6.08 5.31 15.57
N CYS A 142 6.74 4.26 15.05
CA CYS A 142 8.14 3.97 15.36
C CYS A 142 8.75 3.04 14.31
N PHE A 143 10.07 3.05 14.26
CA PHE A 143 10.89 2.04 13.61
C PHE A 143 11.04 0.84 14.53
N LEU A 144 10.80 -0.36 14.03
CA LEU A 144 10.79 -1.59 14.82
C LEU A 144 12.04 -2.45 14.63
N GLY A 145 12.81 -2.22 13.57
CA GLY A 145 14.01 -2.98 13.24
C GLY A 145 14.09 -3.34 11.76
N ASN A 146 15.02 -4.23 11.41
CA ASN A 146 15.23 -4.67 10.05
C ASN A 146 15.17 -6.21 9.95
N THR A 147 14.58 -6.74 8.88
CA THR A 147 14.46 -8.20 8.65
C THR A 147 15.78 -8.87 8.26
N GLY A 148 16.82 -8.09 7.99
CA GLY A 148 18.12 -8.58 7.55
C GLY A 148 18.16 -9.04 6.09
N ARG A 149 17.15 -8.75 5.30
CA ARG A 149 17.06 -9.12 3.88
C ARG A 149 16.24 -8.14 3.07
N GLU A 150 16.50 -8.08 1.77
CA GLU A 150 15.69 -7.34 0.82
C GLU A 150 14.39 -8.09 0.47
N HIS A 151 13.34 -7.34 0.14
CA HIS A 151 12.02 -7.84 -0.19
C HIS A 151 11.54 -7.27 -1.53
N THR A 152 11.54 -8.08 -2.58
CA THR A 152 11.03 -7.69 -3.90
C THR A 152 9.51 -7.54 -3.94
N ASN A 153 8.80 -8.25 -3.04
CA ASN A 153 7.35 -8.19 -2.88
C ASN A 153 6.90 -7.29 -1.73
N TRP A 154 7.69 -6.29 -1.38
CA TRP A 154 7.44 -5.40 -0.24
C TRP A 154 6.04 -4.77 -0.23
N ARG A 155 5.44 -4.51 -1.42
CA ARG A 155 4.08 -3.96 -1.55
C ARG A 155 2.99 -4.82 -0.92
N GLU A 156 3.27 -6.10 -0.68
CA GLU A 156 2.36 -7.06 -0.04
C GLU A 156 2.66 -7.26 1.45
N LEU A 157 3.71 -6.63 1.95
CA LEU A 157 4.22 -6.81 3.31
C LEU A 157 3.71 -5.73 4.25
N CYS A 158 2.41 -5.52 4.26
CA CYS A 158 1.71 -4.74 5.25
C CYS A 158 0.75 -5.64 6.03
N TYR A 159 0.76 -5.52 7.36
CA TYR A 159 0.01 -6.39 8.25
C TYR A 159 -0.73 -5.55 9.29
N ARG A 160 -1.99 -5.86 9.51
CA ARG A 160 -2.74 -5.31 10.62
C ARG A 160 -2.32 -5.98 11.92
N ILE A 161 -1.99 -5.18 12.93
CA ILE A 161 -1.67 -5.67 14.27
C ILE A 161 -2.89 -5.54 15.20
N PRO A 162 -2.99 -6.36 16.27
CA PRO A 162 -4.12 -6.30 17.18
C PRO A 162 -4.19 -4.93 17.84
N CYS A 163 -5.36 -4.30 17.79
CA CYS A 163 -5.68 -3.16 18.66
C CYS A 163 -6.05 -3.69 20.05
N GLN A 164 -5.61 -3.01 21.11
CA GLN A 164 -6.14 -3.23 22.46
C GLN A 164 -7.50 -2.58 22.60
#